data_15f48198adb41f4a3df7b36e799ecef2
#
_entry.id   15f48198adb41f4a3df7b36e799ecef2
#
_cell.length_a   1.000
_cell.length_b   1.000
_cell.length_c   1.000
_cell.angle_alpha   90.00
_cell.angle_beta   90.00
_cell.angle_gamma   90.00
#
_symmetry.space_group_name_H-M   'P 1'
#
loop_
_entity.id
_entity.type
_entity.pdbx_description
1 polymer ?
#
loop_
_entity_poly.entity_id
_entity_poly.type
_entity_poly.pdbx_seq_one_letter_code
_entity_poly.pdbx_strand_id
1 'polypeptide(L)'
;MLRKLEVILMLKRKVYRELLQWKEQRHTEHIKKCLLLKGARQVGKSFIVEEFGKKEYASFLKIDFFLQPNMKGVFEGELTSDEILKRMTAYVRDFELIPGNTLIFLDEIQCCGNARTAVKYLAMDFRFDVISSGSLLGLTYGEDDDEAIEIPESVPVGYETQITMHSLDFEEFLWADGYDSAAIDALKSYYTSGATIPAAVHEKYESLFREFIVVGGMPEVVNDYVQHHDFNRVDRLQQDILAEYRDDIAKHAKGKEKVLVRMCYDAIPIQLMKEQKKFQYSTVERGQTRKKYGGSVQWLKDSAMVQVCYNLNEPYLPLKANANGDQFKLYLNDTGLLCCSYGFETKLAVLNDTITGNARGGIYENAISECLIKRGYSLYYYKPDSVHEIEFFIERSGAVIPIEVKAGNRSTPSLNQYIARYRPPFAYKLTNTQNGRVDEKITLPHYMVMFI
;
A
#
# COMPACT_ATOMS: atom_id res chain seq x y z
N MET A 1 -11.07 -34.49 -18.08
CA MET A 1 -10.25 -33.29 -18.21
C MET A 1 -10.08 -32.73 -16.80
N LEU A 2 -9.01 -33.15 -16.13
CA LEU A 2 -8.71 -32.77 -14.74
C LEU A 2 -8.23 -31.32 -14.73
N ARG A 3 -9.01 -30.43 -14.11
CA ARG A 3 -8.47 -29.10 -13.69
C ARG A 3 -7.30 -29.41 -12.74
N LYS A 4 -6.07 -29.12 -13.18
CA LYS A 4 -4.96 -28.95 -12.25
C LYS A 4 -5.43 -27.90 -11.25
N LEU A 5 -5.60 -28.27 -9.99
CA LEU A 5 -5.62 -27.33 -8.89
C LEU A 5 -4.30 -26.56 -8.99
N GLU A 6 -4.36 -25.33 -9.47
CA GLU A 6 -3.23 -24.41 -9.35
C GLU A 6 -2.96 -24.29 -7.86
N VAL A 7 -1.82 -24.79 -7.43
CA VAL A 7 -1.37 -24.62 -6.05
C VAL A 7 -1.09 -23.14 -5.90
N ILE A 8 -2.01 -22.40 -5.28
CA ILE A 8 -1.74 -21.01 -4.90
C ILE A 8 -0.57 -21.05 -3.93
N LEU A 9 0.59 -20.62 -4.39
CA LEU A 9 1.78 -20.52 -3.56
C LEU A 9 1.49 -19.51 -2.45
N MET A 10 1.65 -19.90 -1.20
CA MET A 10 1.45 -18.98 -0.08
C MET A 10 2.57 -17.94 -0.07
N LEU A 11 2.28 -16.74 -0.52
CA LEU A 11 3.22 -15.63 -0.49
C LEU A 11 3.52 -15.23 0.96
N LYS A 12 4.79 -15.21 1.32
CA LYS A 12 5.23 -14.73 2.64
C LYS A 12 5.04 -13.23 2.74
N ARG A 13 4.33 -12.77 3.79
CA ARG A 13 3.99 -11.37 3.98
C ARG A 13 4.48 -10.84 5.34
N LYS A 14 5.00 -9.62 5.36
CA LYS A 14 5.45 -8.94 6.59
C LYS A 14 4.31 -8.73 7.58
N VAL A 15 3.13 -8.41 7.08
CA VAL A 15 1.92 -8.21 7.89
C VAL A 15 1.57 -9.43 8.76
N TYR A 16 1.97 -10.65 8.36
CA TYR A 16 1.74 -11.84 9.18
C TYR A 16 2.43 -11.74 10.56
N ARG A 17 3.61 -11.11 10.62
CA ARG A 17 4.30 -10.85 11.89
C ARG A 17 3.55 -9.84 12.77
N GLU A 18 2.93 -8.83 12.15
CA GLU A 18 2.10 -7.86 12.87
C GLU A 18 0.84 -8.51 13.45
N LEU A 19 0.24 -9.46 12.72
CA LEU A 19 -0.88 -10.27 13.22
C LEU A 19 -0.46 -11.12 14.44
N LEU A 20 0.71 -11.76 14.38
CA LEU A 20 1.27 -12.52 15.51
C LEU A 20 1.53 -11.62 16.74
N GLN A 21 2.13 -10.45 16.54
CA GLN A 21 2.38 -9.48 17.62
C GLN A 21 1.08 -8.99 18.25
N TRP A 22 0.06 -8.67 17.44
CA TRP A 22 -1.26 -8.29 17.95
C TRP A 22 -1.88 -9.41 18.79
N LYS A 23 -1.85 -10.67 18.31
CA LYS A 23 -2.35 -11.84 19.06
C LYS A 23 -1.63 -11.96 20.41
N GLU A 24 -0.31 -11.90 20.40
CA GLU A 24 0.50 -11.97 21.63
C GLU A 24 0.14 -10.86 22.62
N GLN A 25 0.12 -9.60 22.17
CA GLN A 25 -0.23 -8.45 23.02
C GLN A 25 -1.64 -8.57 23.60
N ARG A 26 -2.61 -9.05 22.81
CA ARG A 26 -3.97 -9.23 23.28
C ARG A 26 -4.03 -10.25 24.42
N HIS A 27 -3.31 -11.35 24.34
CA HIS A 27 -3.33 -12.41 25.34
C HIS A 27 -2.45 -12.11 26.56
N THR A 28 -1.27 -11.50 26.38
CA THR A 28 -0.32 -11.24 27.46
C THR A 28 -0.61 -9.93 28.21
N GLU A 29 -0.97 -8.87 27.49
CA GLU A 29 -1.19 -7.54 28.06
C GLU A 29 -2.70 -7.24 28.27
N HIS A 30 -3.58 -8.18 27.95
CA HIS A 30 -5.05 -8.04 28.03
C HIS A 30 -5.59 -6.78 27.33
N ILE A 31 -5.04 -6.49 26.14
CA ILE A 31 -5.47 -5.33 25.34
C ILE A 31 -6.89 -5.55 24.80
N LYS A 32 -7.83 -4.70 25.24
CA LYS A 32 -9.23 -4.73 24.81
C LYS A 32 -9.44 -4.12 23.42
N LYS A 33 -8.77 -4.68 22.41
CA LYS A 33 -8.83 -4.19 21.03
C LYS A 33 -8.93 -5.35 20.05
N CYS A 34 -9.96 -5.32 19.20
CA CYS A 34 -10.01 -6.12 17.99
C CYS A 34 -8.98 -5.60 16.97
N LEU A 35 -8.70 -6.37 15.94
CA LEU A 35 -7.87 -5.92 14.83
C LEU A 35 -8.74 -5.48 13.65
N LEU A 36 -8.43 -4.34 13.06
CA LEU A 36 -8.95 -3.92 11.76
C LEU A 36 -7.81 -3.95 10.72
N LEU A 37 -7.91 -4.87 9.76
CA LEU A 37 -7.01 -4.94 8.61
C LEU A 37 -7.61 -4.17 7.44
N LYS A 38 -7.07 -3.00 7.14
CA LYS A 38 -7.51 -2.13 6.06
C LYS A 38 -6.48 -2.04 4.94
N GLY A 39 -6.89 -1.66 3.75
CA GLY A 39 -5.99 -1.50 2.60
C GLY A 39 -6.75 -1.47 1.29
N ALA A 40 -6.04 -1.18 0.20
CA ALA A 40 -6.60 -1.21 -1.15
C ALA A 40 -7.25 -2.57 -1.45
N ARG A 41 -8.08 -2.61 -2.48
CA ARG A 41 -8.61 -3.88 -2.99
C ARG A 41 -7.49 -4.75 -3.55
N GLN A 42 -7.69 -6.06 -3.53
CA GLN A 42 -6.80 -7.08 -4.13
C GLN A 42 -5.39 -7.17 -3.52
N VAL A 43 -5.11 -6.53 -2.37
CA VAL A 43 -3.82 -6.67 -1.67
C VAL A 43 -3.70 -7.95 -0.84
N GLY A 44 -4.76 -8.80 -0.81
CA GLY A 44 -4.75 -10.11 -0.17
C GLY A 44 -5.20 -10.12 1.30
N LYS A 45 -6.00 -9.13 1.76
CA LYS A 45 -6.49 -9.03 3.15
C LYS A 45 -7.21 -10.31 3.62
N SER A 46 -8.23 -10.73 2.90
CA SER A 46 -9.03 -11.90 3.27
C SER A 46 -8.19 -13.17 3.30
N PHE A 47 -7.32 -13.35 2.31
CA PHE A 47 -6.43 -14.51 2.22
C PHE A 47 -5.51 -14.62 3.43
N ILE A 48 -4.82 -13.54 3.82
CA ILE A 48 -3.85 -13.58 4.92
C ILE A 48 -4.52 -13.84 6.27
N VAL A 49 -5.73 -13.30 6.50
CA VAL A 49 -6.49 -13.54 7.75
C VAL A 49 -7.00 -14.97 7.81
N GLU A 50 -7.47 -15.53 6.68
CA GLU A 50 -7.88 -16.93 6.62
C GLU A 50 -6.72 -17.89 6.92
N GLU A 51 -5.54 -17.66 6.33
CA GLU A 51 -4.35 -18.44 6.60
C GLU A 51 -3.89 -18.31 8.05
N PHE A 52 -3.94 -17.09 8.58
CA PHE A 52 -3.61 -16.82 9.98
C PHE A 52 -4.59 -17.55 10.92
N GLY A 53 -5.90 -17.44 10.65
CA GLY A 53 -6.93 -18.10 11.46
C GLY A 53 -6.78 -19.63 11.47
N LYS A 54 -6.56 -20.22 10.30
CA LYS A 54 -6.39 -21.68 10.17
C LYS A 54 -5.12 -22.22 10.81
N LYS A 55 -4.05 -21.42 10.89
CA LYS A 55 -2.74 -21.86 11.43
C LYS A 55 -2.58 -21.56 12.91
N GLU A 56 -3.10 -20.45 13.38
CA GLU A 56 -2.80 -19.92 14.70
C GLU A 56 -3.92 -20.17 15.72
N TYR A 57 -5.09 -20.66 15.30
CA TYR A 57 -6.24 -20.92 16.17
C TYR A 57 -6.78 -22.33 15.97
N ALA A 58 -7.31 -22.90 17.07
CA ALA A 58 -7.95 -24.22 17.03
C ALA A 58 -9.36 -24.15 16.41
N SER A 59 -10.05 -23.00 16.53
CA SER A 59 -11.35 -22.74 15.90
C SER A 59 -11.29 -21.44 15.12
N PHE A 60 -11.82 -21.46 13.90
CA PHE A 60 -11.83 -20.32 12.99
C PHE A 60 -13.20 -20.17 12.32
N LEU A 61 -13.81 -18.99 12.46
CA LEU A 61 -15.08 -18.66 11.79
C LEU A 61 -14.85 -17.42 10.90
N LYS A 62 -15.12 -17.57 9.60
CA LYS A 62 -15.21 -16.42 8.67
C LYS A 62 -16.67 -16.08 8.41
N ILE A 63 -17.01 -14.80 8.53
CA ILE A 63 -18.26 -14.18 8.08
C ILE A 63 -17.91 -13.14 7.03
N ASP A 64 -18.32 -13.38 5.80
CA ASP A 64 -18.15 -12.46 4.68
C ASP A 64 -19.49 -11.74 4.43
N PHE A 65 -19.60 -10.49 4.82
CA PHE A 65 -20.87 -9.74 4.74
C PHE A 65 -21.29 -9.39 3.31
N PHE A 66 -20.37 -9.43 2.36
CA PHE A 66 -20.69 -9.22 0.95
C PHE A 66 -21.24 -10.50 0.31
N LEU A 67 -20.58 -11.65 0.53
CA LEU A 67 -21.01 -12.94 -0.03
C LEU A 67 -22.15 -13.58 0.76
N GLN A 68 -22.28 -13.25 2.04
CA GLN A 68 -23.25 -13.87 2.98
C GLN A 68 -24.13 -12.79 3.64
N PRO A 69 -24.94 -12.03 2.88
CA PRO A 69 -25.74 -10.93 3.43
C PRO A 69 -26.72 -11.37 4.54
N ASN A 70 -27.15 -12.63 4.53
CA ASN A 70 -27.97 -13.20 5.59
C ASN A 70 -27.28 -13.23 6.96
N MET A 71 -25.95 -13.28 6.99
CA MET A 71 -25.16 -13.23 8.23
C MET A 71 -25.26 -11.88 8.97
N LYS A 72 -25.77 -10.83 8.33
CA LYS A 72 -26.09 -9.55 9.01
C LYS A 72 -27.07 -9.76 10.16
N GLY A 73 -27.97 -10.73 10.05
CA GLY A 73 -28.94 -11.10 11.11
C GLY A 73 -28.28 -11.55 12.43
N VAL A 74 -27.03 -11.99 12.42
CA VAL A 74 -26.27 -12.29 13.64
C VAL A 74 -26.05 -11.04 14.48
N PHE A 75 -26.01 -9.86 13.85
CA PHE A 75 -25.76 -8.56 14.48
C PHE A 75 -27.02 -7.70 14.59
N GLU A 76 -28.22 -8.29 14.52
CA GLU A 76 -29.49 -7.60 14.79
C GLU A 76 -29.84 -7.66 16.27
N GLY A 77 -30.56 -6.62 16.77
CA GLY A 77 -31.00 -6.55 18.13
C GLY A 77 -29.90 -6.22 19.15
N GLU A 78 -29.83 -6.92 20.27
CA GLU A 78 -28.86 -6.65 21.32
C GLU A 78 -27.47 -7.10 20.88
N LEU A 79 -26.47 -6.19 21.01
CA LEU A 79 -25.09 -6.39 20.53
C LEU A 79 -24.12 -6.84 21.63
N THR A 80 -24.61 -7.47 22.71
CA THR A 80 -23.71 -8.09 23.69
C THR A 80 -23.00 -9.32 23.09
N SER A 81 -21.79 -9.61 23.53
CA SER A 81 -21.02 -10.77 23.04
C SER A 81 -21.81 -12.09 23.19
N ASP A 82 -22.52 -12.26 24.31
CA ASP A 82 -23.30 -13.49 24.57
C ASP A 82 -24.46 -13.66 23.57
N GLU A 83 -25.20 -12.58 23.29
CA GLU A 83 -26.30 -12.62 22.33
C GLU A 83 -25.82 -12.80 20.90
N ILE A 84 -24.70 -12.18 20.54
CA ILE A 84 -24.06 -12.39 19.24
C ILE A 84 -23.60 -13.84 19.09
N LEU A 85 -22.93 -14.41 20.10
CA LEU A 85 -22.48 -15.82 20.06
C LEU A 85 -23.65 -16.79 19.95
N LYS A 86 -24.75 -16.59 20.70
CA LYS A 86 -25.96 -17.42 20.58
C LYS A 86 -26.51 -17.40 19.15
N ARG A 87 -26.57 -16.22 18.52
CA ARG A 87 -27.02 -16.10 17.14
C ARG A 87 -26.02 -16.74 16.16
N MET A 88 -24.71 -16.58 16.38
CA MET A 88 -23.68 -17.25 15.56
C MET A 88 -23.87 -18.77 15.54
N THR A 89 -24.11 -19.39 16.71
CA THR A 89 -24.35 -20.85 16.78
C THR A 89 -25.64 -21.28 16.09
N ALA A 90 -26.63 -20.39 16.00
CA ALA A 90 -27.85 -20.67 15.25
C ALA A 90 -27.68 -20.56 13.73
N TYR A 91 -26.82 -19.65 13.26
CA TYR A 91 -26.56 -19.44 11.83
C TYR A 91 -25.51 -20.38 11.26
N VAL A 92 -24.53 -20.82 12.09
CA VAL A 92 -23.38 -21.66 11.65
C VAL A 92 -23.38 -22.97 12.42
N ARG A 93 -23.76 -24.07 11.75
CA ARG A 93 -24.00 -25.39 12.39
C ARG A 93 -22.77 -26.00 13.04
N ASP A 94 -21.58 -25.82 12.44
CA ASP A 94 -20.34 -26.48 12.86
C ASP A 94 -19.39 -25.52 13.60
N PHE A 95 -19.93 -24.38 14.10
CA PHE A 95 -19.13 -23.44 14.86
C PHE A 95 -18.96 -23.89 16.32
N GLU A 96 -17.72 -24.16 16.70
CA GLU A 96 -17.33 -24.48 18.06
C GLU A 96 -16.50 -23.34 18.66
N LEU A 97 -16.95 -22.77 19.77
CA LEU A 97 -16.18 -21.76 20.51
C LEU A 97 -15.21 -22.48 21.45
N ILE A 98 -13.93 -22.38 21.15
CA ILE A 98 -12.85 -22.85 22.04
C ILE A 98 -12.30 -21.61 22.79
N PRO A 99 -12.59 -21.46 24.10
CA PRO A 99 -12.21 -20.25 24.83
C PRO A 99 -10.71 -19.96 24.77
N GLY A 100 -10.36 -18.72 24.41
CA GLY A 100 -8.98 -18.27 24.26
C GLY A 100 -8.25 -18.79 22.99
N ASN A 101 -8.91 -19.62 22.16
CA ASN A 101 -8.28 -20.18 20.96
C ASN A 101 -9.26 -20.24 19.75
N THR A 102 -10.14 -19.24 19.66
CA THR A 102 -11.05 -19.04 18.51
C THR A 102 -10.79 -17.70 17.88
N LEU A 103 -10.71 -17.66 16.53
CA LEU A 103 -10.72 -16.43 15.76
C LEU A 103 -12.06 -16.29 15.00
N ILE A 104 -12.70 -15.15 15.16
CA ILE A 104 -13.84 -14.72 14.36
C ILE A 104 -13.35 -13.66 13.38
N PHE A 105 -13.48 -13.93 12.10
CA PHE A 105 -13.11 -13.03 11.02
C PHE A 105 -14.33 -12.40 10.38
N LEU A 106 -14.46 -11.07 10.51
CA LEU A 106 -15.53 -10.27 9.93
C LEU A 106 -15.03 -9.60 8.67
N ASP A 107 -15.22 -10.26 7.52
CA ASP A 107 -14.73 -9.79 6.22
C ASP A 107 -15.74 -8.80 5.60
N GLU A 108 -15.23 -7.75 4.93
CA GLU A 108 -15.99 -6.65 4.35
C GLU A 108 -16.97 -6.02 5.38
N ILE A 109 -16.44 -5.67 6.57
CA ILE A 109 -17.24 -5.21 7.74
C ILE A 109 -18.06 -3.95 7.44
N GLN A 110 -17.68 -3.12 6.47
CA GLN A 110 -18.45 -1.95 6.05
C GLN A 110 -19.83 -2.30 5.50
N CYS A 111 -20.02 -3.54 5.03
CA CYS A 111 -21.33 -4.03 4.58
C CYS A 111 -22.32 -4.31 5.73
N CYS A 112 -21.90 -4.19 7.01
CA CYS A 112 -22.73 -4.43 8.19
C CYS A 112 -22.42 -3.44 9.32
N GLY A 113 -23.14 -2.30 9.38
CA GLY A 113 -22.94 -1.25 10.37
C GLY A 113 -23.12 -1.74 11.83
N ASN A 114 -24.07 -2.66 12.06
CA ASN A 114 -24.25 -3.27 13.37
C ASN A 114 -23.04 -4.10 13.81
N ALA A 115 -22.42 -4.87 12.91
CA ALA A 115 -21.19 -5.59 13.21
C ALA A 115 -20.05 -4.61 13.54
N ARG A 116 -19.98 -3.49 12.81
CA ARG A 116 -19.01 -2.42 13.08
C ARG A 116 -19.20 -1.82 14.49
N THR A 117 -20.43 -1.59 14.89
CA THR A 117 -20.80 -1.11 16.25
C THR A 117 -20.50 -2.17 17.32
N ALA A 118 -20.74 -3.46 17.01
CA ALA A 118 -20.51 -4.57 17.93
C ALA A 118 -19.04 -4.78 18.29
N VAL A 119 -18.10 -4.37 17.45
CA VAL A 119 -16.64 -4.51 17.68
C VAL A 119 -16.24 -4.01 19.08
N LYS A 120 -16.87 -2.95 19.58
CA LYS A 120 -16.61 -2.43 20.93
C LYS A 120 -16.90 -3.48 22.02
N TYR A 121 -17.98 -4.21 21.92
CA TYR A 121 -18.38 -5.23 22.91
C TYR A 121 -17.56 -6.50 22.73
N LEU A 122 -17.30 -6.91 21.48
CA LEU A 122 -16.47 -8.06 21.16
C LEU A 122 -15.03 -7.88 21.62
N ALA A 123 -14.50 -6.65 21.58
CA ALA A 123 -13.14 -6.34 22.03
C ALA A 123 -12.93 -6.58 23.53
N MET A 124 -14.00 -6.49 24.33
CA MET A 124 -13.94 -6.72 25.79
C MET A 124 -14.03 -8.18 26.19
N ASP A 125 -14.36 -9.07 25.25
CA ASP A 125 -14.51 -10.50 25.48
C ASP A 125 -13.22 -11.24 25.07
N PHE A 126 -12.60 -11.92 26.01
CA PHE A 126 -11.36 -12.67 25.80
C PHE A 126 -11.56 -14.17 25.52
N ARG A 127 -12.79 -14.62 25.39
CA ARG A 127 -13.09 -16.00 24.98
C ARG A 127 -12.71 -16.26 23.53
N PHE A 128 -12.60 -15.20 22.72
CA PHE A 128 -12.25 -15.27 21.32
C PHE A 128 -11.55 -13.98 20.86
N ASP A 129 -10.86 -14.08 19.75
CA ASP A 129 -10.27 -12.93 19.07
C ASP A 129 -11.13 -12.54 17.87
N VAL A 130 -11.10 -11.25 17.51
CA VAL A 130 -11.81 -10.73 16.35
C VAL A 130 -10.85 -9.95 15.46
N ILE A 131 -10.80 -10.36 14.20
CA ILE A 131 -10.21 -9.56 13.12
C ILE A 131 -11.33 -9.14 12.19
N SER A 132 -11.37 -7.87 11.86
CA SER A 132 -12.22 -7.36 10.79
C SER A 132 -11.39 -6.89 9.61
N SER A 133 -11.91 -7.02 8.41
CA SER A 133 -11.31 -6.43 7.22
C SER A 133 -12.29 -5.52 6.51
N GLY A 134 -11.74 -4.58 5.75
CA GLY A 134 -12.54 -3.72 4.89
C GLY A 134 -11.69 -2.97 3.88
N SER A 135 -12.29 -2.60 2.76
CA SER A 135 -11.66 -1.66 1.85
C SER A 135 -11.61 -0.28 2.51
N LEU A 136 -10.55 0.48 2.25
CA LEU A 136 -10.44 1.86 2.78
C LEU A 136 -11.63 2.72 2.36
N LEU A 137 -12.15 2.54 1.15
CA LEU A 137 -13.35 3.22 0.64
C LEU A 137 -14.59 2.92 1.46
N GLY A 138 -14.93 1.64 1.60
CA GLY A 138 -16.12 1.23 2.34
C GLY A 138 -16.09 1.68 3.80
N LEU A 139 -14.91 1.67 4.43
CA LEU A 139 -14.74 2.14 5.81
C LEU A 139 -14.87 3.66 5.95
N THR A 140 -14.57 4.43 4.90
CA THR A 140 -14.60 5.90 4.93
C THR A 140 -15.95 6.47 4.49
N TYR A 141 -16.58 5.85 3.47
CA TYR A 141 -17.77 6.41 2.81
C TYR A 141 -19.04 5.55 3.03
N GLY A 142 -18.93 4.34 3.60
CA GLY A 142 -20.00 3.37 3.68
C GLY A 142 -20.34 2.73 2.33
N GLU A 143 -21.24 1.75 2.32
CA GLU A 143 -21.91 1.29 1.11
C GLU A 143 -23.27 1.99 1.03
N ASP A 144 -23.50 2.75 -0.04
CA ASP A 144 -24.77 3.42 -0.29
C ASP A 144 -25.80 2.39 -0.79
N ASP A 145 -26.60 1.83 0.11
CA ASP A 145 -27.95 1.42 -0.24
C ASP A 145 -28.85 2.65 -0.07
N ASP A 146 -29.57 3.05 -1.13
CA ASP A 146 -30.50 4.20 -1.18
C ASP A 146 -31.67 4.10 -0.18
N GLU A 147 -31.71 3.08 0.67
CA GLU A 147 -32.64 2.87 1.77
C GLU A 147 -31.92 2.83 3.14
N ALA A 148 -31.02 3.78 3.37
CA ALA A 148 -30.35 3.87 4.66
C ALA A 148 -31.34 4.27 5.77
N ILE A 149 -31.71 3.30 6.57
CA ILE A 149 -32.07 3.54 7.98
C ILE A 149 -30.85 4.26 8.58
N GLU A 150 -31.03 5.51 8.99
CA GLU A 150 -30.05 6.31 9.74
C GLU A 150 -29.73 5.66 11.08
N ILE A 151 -28.97 4.59 11.10
CA ILE A 151 -28.27 4.15 12.30
C ILE A 151 -26.91 4.83 12.24
N PRO A 152 -26.59 5.75 13.15
CA PRO A 152 -25.26 6.35 13.20
C PRO A 152 -24.26 5.23 13.42
N GLU A 153 -23.43 4.95 12.40
CA GLU A 153 -22.32 4.00 12.53
C GLU A 153 -21.39 4.50 13.63
N SER A 154 -21.50 3.88 14.79
CA SER A 154 -20.59 4.18 15.89
C SER A 154 -19.25 3.55 15.59
N VAL A 155 -18.31 4.35 15.08
CA VAL A 155 -16.92 3.92 14.96
C VAL A 155 -16.41 3.49 16.34
N PRO A 156 -15.88 2.28 16.53
CA PRO A 156 -15.44 1.78 17.82
C PRO A 156 -14.12 2.41 18.27
N VAL A 157 -14.15 3.71 18.53
CA VAL A 157 -12.98 4.50 18.94
C VAL A 157 -12.35 3.90 20.20
N GLY A 158 -11.06 3.57 20.14
CA GLY A 158 -10.31 3.01 21.26
C GLY A 158 -10.39 1.48 21.41
N TYR A 159 -11.22 0.79 20.62
CA TYR A 159 -11.42 -0.66 20.69
C TYR A 159 -10.85 -1.43 19.48
N GLU A 160 -10.10 -0.76 18.62
CA GLU A 160 -9.44 -1.35 17.47
C GLU A 160 -7.95 -0.99 17.40
N THR A 161 -7.14 -1.98 17.06
CA THR A 161 -5.81 -1.79 16.49
C THR A 161 -5.95 -1.82 14.99
N GLN A 162 -5.42 -0.82 14.29
CA GLN A 162 -5.52 -0.73 12.83
C GLN A 162 -4.19 -1.06 12.18
N ILE A 163 -4.20 -2.02 11.26
CA ILE A 163 -3.06 -2.34 10.39
C ILE A 163 -3.45 -2.01 8.95
N THR A 164 -2.56 -1.30 8.24
CA THR A 164 -2.75 -1.03 6.81
C THR A 164 -1.95 -2.01 5.98
N MET A 165 -2.63 -2.85 5.22
CA MET A 165 -2.00 -3.79 4.30
C MET A 165 -1.83 -3.18 2.92
N HIS A 166 -0.59 -3.24 2.43
CA HIS A 166 -0.22 -2.82 1.07
C HIS A 166 -0.04 -4.05 0.15
N SER A 167 0.13 -3.81 -1.15
CA SER A 167 0.67 -4.83 -2.07
C SER A 167 2.09 -5.22 -1.64
N LEU A 168 2.67 -6.31 -2.19
CA LEU A 168 4.01 -6.76 -1.83
C LEU A 168 5.05 -5.65 -2.03
N ASP A 169 5.96 -5.49 -1.08
CA ASP A 169 7.15 -4.67 -1.28
C ASP A 169 8.25 -5.46 -1.99
N PHE A 170 9.37 -4.79 -2.29
CA PHE A 170 10.46 -5.45 -3.03
C PHE A 170 11.08 -6.64 -2.27
N GLU A 171 11.18 -6.57 -0.95
CA GLU A 171 11.67 -7.69 -0.14
C GLU A 171 10.70 -8.88 -0.16
N GLU A 172 9.39 -8.63 -0.06
CA GLU A 172 8.35 -9.65 -0.17
C GLU A 172 8.31 -10.27 -1.58
N PHE A 173 8.56 -9.47 -2.62
CA PHE A 173 8.72 -9.93 -3.99
C PHE A 173 9.94 -10.86 -4.12
N LEU A 174 11.08 -10.49 -3.54
CA LEU A 174 12.27 -11.35 -3.52
C LEU A 174 12.00 -12.68 -2.78
N TRP A 175 11.27 -12.66 -1.66
CA TRP A 175 10.86 -13.89 -0.99
C TRP A 175 9.98 -14.77 -1.86
N ALA A 176 9.05 -14.17 -2.61
CA ALA A 176 8.19 -14.89 -3.54
C ALA A 176 8.99 -15.54 -4.68
N ASP A 177 10.03 -14.86 -5.17
CA ASP A 177 10.95 -15.35 -6.21
C ASP A 177 12.02 -16.32 -5.68
N GLY A 178 11.93 -16.73 -4.40
CA GLY A 178 12.77 -17.78 -3.79
C GLY A 178 14.03 -17.29 -3.07
N TYR A 179 14.21 -15.97 -2.93
CA TYR A 179 15.31 -15.43 -2.11
C TYR A 179 14.98 -15.57 -0.63
N ASP A 180 15.88 -16.16 0.13
CA ASP A 180 15.73 -16.35 1.57
C ASP A 180 16.19 -15.13 2.40
N SER A 181 16.02 -15.20 3.71
CA SER A 181 16.47 -14.15 4.62
C SER A 181 17.98 -13.96 4.61
N ALA A 182 18.75 -15.02 4.35
CA ALA A 182 20.21 -14.94 4.33
C ALA A 182 20.70 -14.10 3.14
N ALA A 183 20.06 -14.24 1.97
CA ALA A 183 20.35 -13.41 0.79
C ALA A 183 20.03 -11.92 1.06
N ILE A 184 18.90 -11.64 1.72
CA ILE A 184 18.51 -10.27 2.09
C ILE A 184 19.47 -9.68 3.12
N ASP A 185 19.86 -10.46 4.15
CA ASP A 185 20.80 -10.02 5.19
C ASP A 185 22.20 -9.77 4.61
N ALA A 186 22.64 -10.59 3.66
CA ALA A 186 23.89 -10.35 2.93
C ALA A 186 23.86 -9.03 2.16
N LEU A 187 22.74 -8.73 1.45
CA LEU A 187 22.57 -7.44 0.78
C LEU A 187 22.51 -6.27 1.77
N LYS A 188 21.81 -6.44 2.90
CA LYS A 188 21.70 -5.45 3.97
C LYS A 188 23.06 -5.14 4.60
N SER A 189 23.99 -6.11 4.63
CA SER A 189 25.34 -5.88 5.16
C SER A 189 26.10 -4.80 4.39
N TYR A 190 25.93 -4.70 3.07
CA TYR A 190 26.50 -3.61 2.27
C TYR A 190 25.88 -2.25 2.59
N TYR A 191 24.57 -2.22 2.88
CA TYR A 191 23.90 -0.99 3.30
C TYR A 191 24.41 -0.49 4.65
N THR A 192 24.60 -1.40 5.62
CA THR A 192 25.02 -1.03 6.97
C THR A 192 26.51 -0.72 7.09
N SER A 193 27.36 -1.46 6.38
CA SER A 193 28.81 -1.27 6.40
C SER A 193 29.29 -0.15 5.46
N GLY A 194 28.51 0.18 4.43
CA GLY A 194 28.94 1.07 3.34
C GLY A 194 29.96 0.44 2.40
N ALA A 195 30.26 -0.86 2.55
CA ALA A 195 31.16 -1.56 1.65
C ALA A 195 30.62 -1.58 0.21
N THR A 196 31.54 -1.52 -0.75
CA THR A 196 31.19 -1.56 -2.17
C THR A 196 30.54 -2.88 -2.54
N ILE A 197 29.39 -2.83 -3.21
CA ILE A 197 28.69 -4.01 -3.68
C ILE A 197 29.45 -4.63 -4.84
N PRO A 198 29.74 -5.95 -4.88
CA PRO A 198 30.33 -6.59 -6.04
C PRO A 198 29.48 -6.36 -7.30
N ALA A 199 30.13 -6.11 -8.45
CA ALA A 199 29.43 -5.77 -9.71
C ALA A 199 28.36 -6.80 -10.09
N ALA A 200 28.67 -8.08 -10.01
CA ALA A 200 27.72 -9.16 -10.32
C ALA A 200 26.48 -9.17 -9.38
N VAL A 201 26.67 -8.82 -8.11
CA VAL A 201 25.56 -8.70 -7.12
C VAL A 201 24.71 -7.48 -7.47
N HIS A 202 25.36 -6.35 -7.76
CA HIS A 202 24.67 -5.12 -8.15
C HIS A 202 23.82 -5.33 -9.41
N GLU A 203 24.39 -5.87 -10.48
CA GLU A 203 23.70 -6.15 -11.73
C GLU A 203 22.49 -7.08 -11.54
N LYS A 204 22.65 -8.12 -10.72
CA LYS A 204 21.55 -9.05 -10.42
C LYS A 204 20.39 -8.35 -9.70
N TYR A 205 20.65 -7.57 -8.63
CA TYR A 205 19.58 -6.89 -7.89
C TYR A 205 18.99 -5.71 -8.68
N GLU A 206 19.75 -5.05 -9.56
CA GLU A 206 19.18 -4.06 -10.49
C GLU A 206 18.22 -4.73 -11.49
N SER A 207 18.55 -5.92 -12.00
CA SER A 207 17.63 -6.69 -12.85
C SER A 207 16.35 -7.07 -12.09
N LEU A 208 16.47 -7.62 -10.89
CA LEU A 208 15.34 -7.99 -10.05
C LEU A 208 14.47 -6.78 -9.68
N PHE A 209 15.07 -5.63 -9.47
CA PHE A 209 14.31 -4.41 -9.18
C PHE A 209 13.53 -3.91 -10.41
N ARG A 210 14.10 -4.03 -11.63
CA ARG A 210 13.37 -3.77 -12.87
C ARG A 210 12.22 -4.75 -13.09
N GLU A 211 12.41 -6.02 -12.76
CA GLU A 211 11.34 -7.03 -12.76
C GLU A 211 10.21 -6.64 -11.79
N PHE A 212 10.56 -6.28 -10.55
CA PHE A 212 9.59 -5.77 -9.57
C PHE A 212 8.86 -4.51 -10.05
N ILE A 213 9.54 -3.55 -10.68
CA ILE A 213 8.92 -2.36 -11.27
C ILE A 213 7.86 -2.73 -12.31
N VAL A 214 8.11 -3.77 -13.11
CA VAL A 214 7.19 -4.20 -14.19
C VAL A 214 6.08 -5.09 -13.68
N VAL A 215 6.39 -6.03 -12.78
CA VAL A 215 5.42 -6.97 -12.19
C VAL A 215 4.55 -6.27 -11.14
N GLY A 216 5.12 -5.33 -10.38
CA GLY A 216 4.46 -4.72 -9.23
C GLY A 216 4.41 -5.64 -8.03
N GLY A 217 3.59 -5.25 -7.05
CA GLY A 217 3.40 -5.98 -5.80
C GLY A 217 1.99 -6.57 -5.63
N MET A 218 1.12 -6.53 -6.65
CA MET A 218 -0.22 -7.12 -6.53
C MET A 218 -0.11 -8.64 -6.37
N PRO A 219 -0.67 -9.24 -5.28
CA PRO A 219 -0.41 -10.64 -4.94
C PRO A 219 -0.72 -11.64 -6.03
N GLU A 220 -1.82 -11.46 -6.75
CA GLU A 220 -2.23 -12.33 -7.86
C GLU A 220 -1.21 -12.28 -9.00
N VAL A 221 -0.77 -11.06 -9.34
CA VAL A 221 0.24 -10.84 -10.41
C VAL A 221 1.58 -11.45 -10.02
N VAL A 222 2.04 -11.22 -8.78
CA VAL A 222 3.30 -11.79 -8.28
C VAL A 222 3.24 -13.31 -8.24
N ASN A 223 2.13 -13.88 -7.74
CA ASN A 223 1.96 -15.33 -7.67
C ASN A 223 1.98 -15.99 -9.06
N ASP A 224 1.31 -15.40 -10.05
CA ASP A 224 1.37 -15.89 -11.43
C ASP A 224 2.76 -15.75 -12.05
N TYR A 225 3.42 -14.60 -11.80
CA TYR A 225 4.76 -14.33 -12.31
C TYR A 225 5.80 -15.35 -11.81
N VAL A 226 5.86 -15.61 -10.51
CA VAL A 226 6.86 -16.54 -9.95
C VAL A 226 6.65 -18.00 -10.39
N GLN A 227 5.43 -18.35 -10.83
CA GLN A 227 5.13 -19.68 -11.36
C GLN A 227 5.46 -19.84 -12.85
N HIS A 228 5.34 -18.79 -13.64
CA HIS A 228 5.38 -18.86 -15.08
C HIS A 228 6.51 -18.02 -15.73
N HIS A 229 7.00 -16.98 -15.05
CA HIS A 229 7.95 -15.98 -15.57
C HIS A 229 7.54 -15.43 -16.95
N ASP A 230 6.22 -15.18 -17.15
CA ASP A 230 5.65 -14.71 -18.42
C ASP A 230 5.05 -13.30 -18.26
N PHE A 231 5.73 -12.32 -18.81
CA PHE A 231 5.29 -10.91 -18.76
C PHE A 231 4.01 -10.62 -19.56
N ASN A 232 3.63 -11.47 -20.53
CA ASN A 232 2.33 -11.31 -21.22
C ASN A 232 1.17 -11.69 -20.30
N ARG A 233 1.36 -12.67 -19.40
CA ARG A 233 0.37 -13.03 -18.39
C ARG A 233 0.26 -11.92 -17.33
N VAL A 234 1.41 -11.41 -16.86
CA VAL A 234 1.49 -10.24 -15.98
C VAL A 234 0.70 -9.06 -16.55
N ASP A 235 0.90 -8.74 -17.84
CA ASP A 235 0.22 -7.61 -18.48
C ASP A 235 -1.29 -7.78 -18.49
N ARG A 236 -1.79 -8.97 -18.82
CA ARG A 236 -3.24 -9.27 -18.82
C ARG A 236 -3.85 -9.12 -17.43
N LEU A 237 -3.23 -9.71 -16.40
CA LEU A 237 -3.73 -9.60 -15.02
C LEU A 237 -3.74 -8.15 -14.54
N GLN A 238 -2.73 -7.37 -14.87
CA GLN A 238 -2.68 -5.95 -14.52
C GLN A 238 -3.74 -5.12 -15.26
N GLN A 239 -4.05 -5.45 -16.53
CA GLN A 239 -5.15 -4.82 -17.26
C GLN A 239 -6.49 -5.10 -16.60
N ASP A 240 -6.72 -6.34 -16.15
CA ASP A 240 -7.93 -6.72 -15.43
C ASP A 240 -8.06 -5.94 -14.12
N ILE A 241 -6.98 -5.83 -13.32
CA ILE A 241 -6.96 -5.03 -12.08
C ILE A 241 -7.25 -3.54 -12.36
N LEU A 242 -6.66 -2.96 -13.42
CA LEU A 242 -6.92 -1.57 -13.79
C LEU A 242 -8.38 -1.37 -14.23
N ALA A 243 -9.00 -2.35 -14.91
CA ALA A 243 -10.42 -2.32 -15.27
C ALA A 243 -11.28 -2.36 -14.00
N GLU A 244 -11.00 -3.28 -13.07
CA GLU A 244 -11.71 -3.39 -11.79
C GLU A 244 -11.58 -2.12 -10.93
N TYR A 245 -10.43 -1.46 -10.91
CA TYR A 245 -10.27 -0.17 -10.22
C TYR A 245 -11.18 0.91 -10.82
N ARG A 246 -11.35 0.92 -12.16
CA ARG A 246 -12.28 1.84 -12.83
C ARG A 246 -13.74 1.51 -12.53
N ASP A 247 -14.07 0.24 -12.40
CA ASP A 247 -15.41 -0.23 -12.02
C ASP A 247 -15.71 0.12 -10.56
N ASP A 248 -14.74 0.04 -9.67
CA ASP A 248 -14.87 0.51 -8.29
C ASP A 248 -15.14 2.00 -8.20
N ILE A 249 -14.44 2.81 -8.99
CA ILE A 249 -14.74 4.24 -9.09
C ILE A 249 -16.18 4.44 -9.57
N ALA A 250 -16.63 3.66 -10.57
CA ALA A 250 -17.98 3.76 -11.08
C ALA A 250 -19.05 3.31 -10.07
N LYS A 251 -18.73 2.36 -9.19
CA LYS A 251 -19.65 1.83 -8.18
C LYS A 251 -19.77 2.74 -6.95
N HIS A 252 -18.65 3.23 -6.42
CA HIS A 252 -18.60 3.88 -5.11
C HIS A 252 -18.53 5.41 -5.12
N ALA A 253 -18.17 6.04 -6.24
CA ALA A 253 -18.28 7.49 -6.36
C ALA A 253 -19.71 7.93 -6.77
N LYS A 254 -20.22 9.03 -6.20
CA LYS A 254 -21.62 9.45 -6.36
C LYS A 254 -21.84 10.29 -7.62
N GLY A 255 -22.91 10.01 -8.37
CA GLY A 255 -23.40 10.89 -9.44
C GLY A 255 -22.34 11.34 -10.44
N LYS A 256 -22.19 12.67 -10.62
CA LYS A 256 -21.20 13.29 -11.51
C LYS A 256 -19.76 13.13 -11.02
N GLU A 257 -19.54 12.85 -9.74
CA GLU A 257 -18.23 12.69 -9.15
C GLU A 257 -17.47 11.47 -9.72
N LYS A 258 -18.18 10.40 -10.11
CA LYS A 258 -17.61 9.21 -10.78
C LYS A 258 -16.72 9.59 -11.96
N VAL A 259 -17.22 10.48 -12.81
CA VAL A 259 -16.49 10.93 -14.02
C VAL A 259 -15.25 11.72 -13.61
N LEU A 260 -15.37 12.59 -12.60
CA LEU A 260 -14.28 13.44 -12.15
C LEU A 260 -13.16 12.63 -11.48
N VAL A 261 -13.51 11.64 -10.64
CA VAL A 261 -12.55 10.73 -10.00
C VAL A 261 -11.80 9.93 -11.06
N ARG A 262 -12.52 9.35 -12.03
CA ARG A 262 -11.91 8.59 -13.12
C ARG A 262 -10.97 9.45 -13.96
N MET A 263 -11.39 10.68 -14.32
CA MET A 263 -10.53 11.62 -15.07
C MET A 263 -9.26 11.96 -14.30
N CYS A 264 -9.34 12.16 -12.98
CA CYS A 264 -8.16 12.36 -12.14
C CYS A 264 -7.25 11.15 -12.16
N TYR A 265 -7.78 9.94 -11.97
CA TYR A 265 -7.02 8.69 -11.98
C TYR A 265 -6.28 8.48 -13.31
N ASP A 266 -7.01 8.58 -14.43
CA ASP A 266 -6.47 8.39 -15.78
C ASP A 266 -5.43 9.48 -16.17
N ALA A 267 -5.44 10.65 -15.51
CA ALA A 267 -4.47 11.71 -15.76
C ALA A 267 -3.12 11.49 -15.03
N ILE A 268 -3.05 10.63 -14.01
CA ILE A 268 -1.83 10.44 -13.21
C ILE A 268 -0.66 9.94 -14.07
N PRO A 269 -0.79 8.86 -14.87
CA PRO A 269 0.31 8.39 -15.71
C PRO A 269 0.82 9.48 -16.65
N ILE A 270 -0.09 10.26 -17.26
CA ILE A 270 0.27 11.36 -18.17
C ILE A 270 1.08 12.43 -17.46
N GLN A 271 0.72 12.76 -16.21
CA GLN A 271 1.41 13.80 -15.45
C GLN A 271 2.77 13.35 -14.94
N LEU A 272 2.93 12.07 -14.60
CA LEU A 272 4.21 11.49 -14.19
C LEU A 272 5.24 11.44 -15.33
N MET A 273 4.81 11.47 -16.60
CA MET A 273 5.69 11.59 -17.77
C MET A 273 6.16 13.01 -18.06
N LYS A 274 5.65 14.02 -17.35
CA LYS A 274 6.08 15.41 -17.54
C LYS A 274 7.36 15.70 -16.76
N GLU A 275 8.09 16.72 -17.20
CA GLU A 275 9.22 17.25 -16.44
C GLU A 275 8.78 17.74 -15.06
N GLN A 276 7.69 18.51 -15.02
CA GLN A 276 7.04 18.91 -13.76
C GLN A 276 5.92 17.93 -13.42
N LYS A 277 6.14 17.09 -12.42
CA LYS A 277 5.20 16.04 -11.98
C LYS A 277 4.18 16.51 -10.93
N LYS A 278 4.18 17.82 -10.57
CA LYS A 278 3.12 18.41 -9.74
C LYS A 278 1.77 18.16 -10.39
N PHE A 279 0.79 17.66 -9.62
CA PHE A 279 -0.55 17.40 -10.13
C PHE A 279 -1.23 18.70 -10.53
N GLN A 280 -1.66 18.76 -11.79
CA GLN A 280 -2.30 19.93 -12.38
C GLN A 280 -3.71 19.58 -12.83
N TYR A 281 -4.71 20.18 -12.19
CA TYR A 281 -6.11 20.00 -12.56
C TYR A 281 -6.42 20.44 -14.00
N SER A 282 -5.68 21.42 -14.52
CA SER A 282 -5.78 21.86 -15.92
C SER A 282 -5.34 20.80 -16.95
N THR A 283 -4.59 19.81 -16.53
CA THR A 283 -4.23 18.64 -17.37
C THR A 283 -5.39 17.64 -17.43
N VAL A 284 -6.18 17.53 -16.34
CA VAL A 284 -7.39 16.70 -16.31
C VAL A 284 -8.46 17.31 -17.24
N GLU A 285 -8.69 18.62 -17.12
CA GLU A 285 -9.61 19.37 -17.96
C GLU A 285 -9.16 20.83 -18.03
N ARG A 286 -9.09 21.38 -19.25
CA ARG A 286 -8.59 22.73 -19.49
C ARG A 286 -9.35 23.79 -18.68
N GLY A 287 -8.61 24.65 -17.98
CA GLY A 287 -9.16 25.76 -17.21
C GLY A 287 -9.74 25.40 -15.83
N GLN A 288 -9.63 24.13 -15.41
CA GLN A 288 -10.19 23.68 -14.14
C GLN A 288 -9.19 23.81 -12.96
N THR A 289 -9.76 23.86 -11.75
CA THR A 289 -9.04 24.11 -10.51
C THR A 289 -9.40 23.07 -9.43
N ARG A 290 -8.74 23.15 -8.28
CA ARG A 290 -9.02 22.34 -7.07
C ARG A 290 -10.49 22.38 -6.66
N LYS A 291 -11.20 23.50 -6.86
CA LYS A 291 -12.62 23.64 -6.47
C LYS A 291 -13.50 22.55 -7.08
N LYS A 292 -13.22 22.13 -8.32
CA LYS A 292 -13.98 21.09 -9.01
C LYS A 292 -13.49 19.67 -8.69
N TYR A 293 -12.19 19.47 -8.57
CA TYR A 293 -11.56 18.13 -8.53
C TYR A 293 -10.94 17.75 -7.19
N GLY A 294 -10.97 18.64 -6.17
CA GLY A 294 -10.33 18.37 -4.88
C GLY A 294 -10.93 17.18 -4.13
N GLY A 295 -12.26 17.02 -4.17
CA GLY A 295 -12.95 15.85 -3.62
C GLY A 295 -12.52 14.56 -4.32
N SER A 296 -12.38 14.59 -5.65
CA SER A 296 -11.95 13.42 -6.43
C SER A 296 -10.55 12.94 -6.08
N VAL A 297 -9.61 13.86 -5.84
CA VAL A 297 -8.26 13.51 -5.37
C VAL A 297 -8.30 12.95 -3.95
N GLN A 298 -9.12 13.53 -3.07
CA GLN A 298 -9.29 13.00 -1.71
C GLN A 298 -9.89 11.58 -1.75
N TRP A 299 -10.89 11.35 -2.59
CA TRP A 299 -11.48 10.03 -2.80
C TRP A 299 -10.43 8.98 -3.25
N LEU A 300 -9.59 9.32 -4.24
CA LEU A 300 -8.51 8.44 -4.71
C LEU A 300 -7.48 8.14 -3.61
N LYS A 301 -7.18 9.11 -2.75
CA LYS A 301 -6.31 8.93 -1.58
C LYS A 301 -6.95 8.00 -0.56
N ASP A 302 -8.23 8.22 -0.23
CA ASP A 302 -8.97 7.43 0.75
C ASP A 302 -9.23 6.00 0.28
N SER A 303 -9.24 5.77 -1.05
CA SER A 303 -9.29 4.42 -1.64
C SER A 303 -7.95 3.68 -1.60
N ALA A 304 -6.85 4.38 -1.26
CA ALA A 304 -5.48 3.89 -1.40
C ALA A 304 -5.08 3.48 -2.83
N MET A 305 -5.81 3.95 -3.84
CA MET A 305 -5.41 3.77 -5.25
C MET A 305 -4.23 4.65 -5.62
N VAL A 306 -4.04 5.75 -4.86
CA VAL A 306 -2.96 6.71 -5.08
C VAL A 306 -2.26 7.08 -3.78
N GLN A 307 -1.04 7.54 -3.93
CA GLN A 307 -0.20 8.09 -2.88
C GLN A 307 0.03 9.56 -3.14
N VAL A 308 -0.12 10.39 -2.09
CA VAL A 308 0.03 11.83 -2.21
C VAL A 308 1.36 12.26 -1.60
N CYS A 309 2.18 12.94 -2.39
CA CYS A 309 3.43 13.54 -1.95
C CYS A 309 3.27 15.06 -1.96
N TYR A 310 3.22 15.70 -0.78
CA TYR A 310 2.99 17.14 -0.66
C TYR A 310 4.27 17.95 -0.81
N ASN A 311 4.18 19.13 -1.45
CA ASN A 311 5.28 20.08 -1.44
C ASN A 311 5.46 20.66 -0.03
N LEU A 312 6.70 20.90 0.36
CA LEU A 312 7.01 21.62 1.59
C LEU A 312 7.15 23.12 1.31
N ASN A 313 6.56 23.94 2.17
CA ASN A 313 6.88 25.37 2.19
C ASN A 313 8.29 25.59 2.74
N GLU A 314 8.63 24.88 3.82
CA GLU A 314 9.95 24.84 4.42
C GLU A 314 10.27 23.41 4.89
N PRO A 315 11.51 22.91 4.69
CA PRO A 315 11.88 21.53 5.01
C PRO A 315 12.36 21.38 6.45
N TYR A 316 11.51 21.75 7.42
CA TYR A 316 11.75 21.61 8.86
C TYR A 316 10.75 20.69 9.53
N LEU A 317 11.11 20.10 10.65
CA LEU A 317 10.21 19.33 11.51
C LEU A 317 9.16 20.24 12.18
N PRO A 318 7.92 19.77 12.34
CA PRO A 318 7.36 18.56 11.74
C PRO A 318 6.99 18.81 10.26
N LEU A 319 7.37 17.89 9.35
CA LEU A 319 7.12 18.05 7.91
C LEU A 319 5.64 18.21 7.59
N LYS A 320 4.77 17.52 8.33
CA LYS A 320 3.32 17.60 8.16
C LYS A 320 2.78 19.04 8.33
N ALA A 321 3.32 19.81 9.25
CA ALA A 321 2.90 21.18 9.49
C ALA A 321 3.38 22.15 8.38
N ASN A 322 4.45 21.79 7.69
CA ASN A 322 5.03 22.56 6.60
C ASN A 322 4.51 22.13 5.21
N ALA A 323 3.63 21.14 5.15
CA ALA A 323 3.08 20.63 3.90
C ALA A 323 2.11 21.64 3.25
N ASN A 324 2.32 21.91 1.97
CA ASN A 324 1.43 22.74 1.16
C ASN A 324 0.33 21.86 0.55
N GLY A 325 -0.88 21.98 1.07
CA GLY A 325 -2.03 21.18 0.60
C GLY A 325 -2.48 21.46 -0.84
N ASP A 326 -2.03 22.55 -1.45
CA ASP A 326 -2.37 22.92 -2.83
C ASP A 326 -1.32 22.48 -3.86
N GLN A 327 -0.19 21.99 -3.38
CA GLN A 327 0.91 21.57 -4.23
C GLN A 327 1.33 20.15 -3.87
N PHE A 328 1.03 19.22 -4.72
CA PHE A 328 1.33 17.81 -4.50
C PHE A 328 1.59 17.07 -5.80
N LYS A 329 2.26 15.93 -5.70
CA LYS A 329 2.37 14.90 -6.74
C LYS A 329 1.46 13.73 -6.38
N LEU A 330 0.95 13.03 -7.39
CA LEU A 330 0.22 11.78 -7.23
C LEU A 330 1.03 10.64 -7.85
N TYR A 331 1.20 9.58 -7.09
CA TYR A 331 1.78 8.31 -7.55
C TYR A 331 0.72 7.21 -7.47
N LEU A 332 0.77 6.23 -8.35
CA LEU A 332 -0.06 5.03 -8.21
C LEU A 332 0.45 4.17 -7.06
N ASN A 333 -0.46 3.46 -6.42
CA ASN A 333 -0.17 2.57 -5.29
C ASN A 333 0.67 1.34 -5.68
N ASP A 334 0.79 1.06 -6.97
CA ASP A 334 1.56 -0.06 -7.51
C ASP A 334 2.23 0.35 -8.83
N THR A 335 3.54 0.16 -8.93
CA THR A 335 4.30 0.59 -10.10
C THR A 335 4.10 -0.32 -11.30
N GLY A 336 3.79 -1.60 -11.09
CA GLY A 336 3.42 -2.51 -12.17
C GLY A 336 2.15 -2.07 -12.89
N LEU A 337 1.15 -1.58 -12.15
CA LEU A 337 -0.06 -0.98 -12.71
C LEU A 337 0.25 0.32 -13.49
N LEU A 338 1.20 1.13 -12.99
CA LEU A 338 1.66 2.31 -13.73
C LEU A 338 2.32 1.90 -15.06
N CYS A 339 3.23 0.93 -15.03
CA CYS A 339 3.89 0.42 -16.25
C CYS A 339 2.87 -0.17 -17.23
N CYS A 340 1.86 -0.88 -16.73
CA CYS A 340 0.76 -1.40 -17.55
C CYS A 340 -0.03 -0.29 -18.24
N SER A 341 -0.28 0.84 -17.56
CA SER A 341 -0.99 1.98 -18.15
C SER A 341 -0.23 2.63 -19.31
N TYR A 342 1.09 2.44 -19.40
CA TYR A 342 1.92 2.92 -20.51
C TYR A 342 2.03 1.92 -21.69
N GLY A 343 1.53 0.69 -21.49
CA GLY A 343 1.53 -0.37 -22.50
C GLY A 343 2.75 -1.29 -22.43
N PHE A 344 2.62 -2.44 -23.09
CA PHE A 344 3.56 -3.56 -23.00
C PHE A 344 4.98 -3.21 -23.47
N GLU A 345 5.13 -2.40 -24.52
CA GLU A 345 6.44 -1.96 -25.03
C GLU A 345 7.23 -1.16 -23.98
N THR A 346 6.53 -0.38 -23.13
CA THR A 346 7.17 0.33 -22.03
C THR A 346 7.71 -0.63 -20.98
N LYS A 347 7.00 -1.71 -20.69
CA LYS A 347 7.47 -2.77 -19.78
C LYS A 347 8.76 -3.41 -20.30
N LEU A 348 8.80 -3.77 -21.59
CA LEU A 348 9.99 -4.32 -22.22
C LEU A 348 11.16 -3.32 -22.17
N ALA A 349 10.90 -2.03 -22.39
CA ALA A 349 11.93 -1.00 -22.30
C ALA A 349 12.48 -0.84 -20.86
N VAL A 350 11.66 -1.02 -19.83
CA VAL A 350 12.12 -1.02 -18.42
C VAL A 350 12.98 -2.24 -18.14
N LEU A 351 12.54 -3.44 -18.52
CA LEU A 351 13.26 -4.70 -18.31
C LEU A 351 14.64 -4.67 -18.96
N ASN A 352 14.72 -4.17 -20.19
CA ASN A 352 15.95 -4.09 -20.98
C ASN A 352 16.81 -2.86 -20.66
N ASP A 353 16.42 -2.05 -19.66
CA ASP A 353 17.10 -0.78 -19.29
C ASP A 353 17.25 0.21 -20.47
N THR A 354 16.33 0.16 -21.43
CA THR A 354 16.32 1.05 -22.62
C THR A 354 15.38 2.25 -22.49
N ILE A 355 14.55 2.28 -21.44
CA ILE A 355 13.67 3.42 -21.18
C ILE A 355 14.47 4.66 -20.81
N THR A 356 14.10 5.81 -21.39
CA THR A 356 14.81 7.07 -21.22
C THR A 356 13.87 8.26 -20.91
N GLY A 357 14.45 9.43 -20.68
CA GLY A 357 13.72 10.68 -20.52
C GLY A 357 12.84 10.74 -19.28
N ASN A 358 11.73 11.50 -19.37
CA ASN A 358 10.84 11.75 -18.27
C ASN A 358 10.04 10.51 -17.86
N ALA A 359 9.76 9.59 -18.79
CA ALA A 359 9.08 8.34 -18.51
C ALA A 359 9.87 7.48 -17.52
N ARG A 360 11.19 7.34 -17.74
CA ARG A 360 12.09 6.67 -16.78
C ARG A 360 12.01 7.33 -15.40
N GLY A 361 12.15 8.67 -15.35
CA GLY A 361 12.07 9.41 -14.10
C GLY A 361 10.75 9.20 -13.36
N GLY A 362 9.61 9.25 -14.05
CA GLY A 362 8.29 9.05 -13.47
C GLY A 362 8.08 7.65 -12.90
N ILE A 363 8.49 6.61 -13.63
CA ILE A 363 8.39 5.21 -13.19
C ILE A 363 9.26 4.96 -11.96
N TYR A 364 10.51 5.38 -11.96
CA TYR A 364 11.41 5.17 -10.81
C TYR A 364 11.00 6.00 -9.60
N GLU A 365 10.53 7.24 -9.77
CA GLU A 365 9.96 8.00 -8.65
C GLU A 365 8.73 7.31 -8.06
N ASN A 366 7.84 6.75 -8.90
CA ASN A 366 6.69 5.97 -8.42
C ASN A 366 7.15 4.74 -7.62
N ALA A 367 8.12 3.97 -8.12
CA ALA A 367 8.65 2.80 -7.44
C ALA A 367 9.28 3.14 -6.08
N ILE A 368 10.06 4.22 -6.02
CA ILE A 368 10.66 4.69 -4.77
C ILE A 368 9.57 5.20 -3.80
N SER A 369 8.57 5.95 -4.29
CA SER A 369 7.45 6.41 -3.46
C SER A 369 6.70 5.24 -2.83
N GLU A 370 6.42 4.21 -3.63
CA GLU A 370 5.78 2.97 -3.21
C GLU A 370 6.58 2.26 -2.11
N CYS A 371 7.90 2.08 -2.30
CA CYS A 371 8.78 1.47 -1.31
C CYS A 371 8.80 2.25 0.00
N LEU A 372 8.88 3.57 -0.04
CA LEU A 372 8.92 4.43 1.15
C LEU A 372 7.59 4.38 1.93
N ILE A 373 6.45 4.43 1.24
CA ILE A 373 5.11 4.32 1.87
C ILE A 373 4.93 2.97 2.56
N LYS A 374 5.33 1.87 1.91
CA LYS A 374 5.24 0.51 2.48
C LYS A 374 6.13 0.31 3.70
N ARG A 375 7.10 1.18 3.91
CA ARG A 375 7.93 1.28 5.11
C ARG A 375 7.37 2.23 6.18
N GLY A 376 6.18 2.81 5.94
CA GLY A 376 5.48 3.67 6.89
C GLY A 376 5.85 5.15 6.82
N TYR A 377 6.62 5.59 5.83
CA TYR A 377 6.94 7.00 5.69
C TYR A 377 5.80 7.78 5.04
N SER A 378 5.54 8.99 5.55
CA SER A 378 4.77 10.00 4.83
C SER A 378 5.68 10.71 3.82
N LEU A 379 5.14 10.97 2.62
CA LEU A 379 5.94 11.52 1.53
C LEU A 379 5.77 13.03 1.39
N TYR A 380 6.90 13.71 1.27
CA TYR A 380 6.97 15.12 0.95
C TYR A 380 8.04 15.35 -0.11
N TYR A 381 7.93 16.42 -0.89
CA TYR A 381 8.98 16.91 -1.78
C TYR A 381 9.24 18.38 -1.49
N TYR A 382 10.37 18.90 -1.96
CA TYR A 382 10.69 20.32 -1.77
C TYR A 382 11.10 20.94 -3.09
N LYS A 383 10.33 21.94 -3.49
CA LYS A 383 10.56 22.72 -4.71
C LYS A 383 10.45 24.20 -4.39
N PRO A 384 11.56 24.82 -3.93
CA PRO A 384 11.57 26.25 -3.55
C PRO A 384 11.41 27.19 -4.74
N ASP A 385 11.80 26.76 -5.93
CA ASP A 385 11.79 27.58 -7.15
C ASP A 385 11.52 26.71 -8.41
N SER A 386 11.63 27.29 -9.59
CA SER A 386 11.39 26.61 -10.86
C SER A 386 12.49 25.63 -11.26
N VAL A 387 13.68 25.74 -10.67
CA VAL A 387 14.88 24.98 -11.07
C VAL A 387 15.20 23.85 -10.09
N HIS A 388 15.11 24.14 -8.78
CA HIS A 388 15.55 23.24 -7.74
C HIS A 388 14.38 22.40 -7.21
N GLU A 389 14.52 21.11 -7.31
CA GLU A 389 13.55 20.14 -6.76
C GLU A 389 14.32 18.96 -6.17
N ILE A 390 13.88 18.49 -4.99
CA ILE A 390 14.30 17.22 -4.40
C ILE A 390 13.06 16.35 -4.27
N GLU A 391 13.12 15.13 -4.79
CA GLU A 391 11.97 14.26 -5.03
C GLU A 391 11.26 13.82 -3.77
N PHE A 392 12.00 13.49 -2.68
CA PHE A 392 11.39 13.06 -1.43
C PHE A 392 12.10 13.60 -0.19
N PHE A 393 11.30 13.77 0.86
CA PHE A 393 11.72 14.08 2.22
C PHE A 393 11.00 13.14 3.17
N ILE A 394 11.75 12.57 4.12
CA ILE A 394 11.21 11.72 5.18
C ILE A 394 11.67 12.23 6.55
N GLU A 395 10.89 11.90 7.58
CA GLU A 395 11.30 12.10 8.98
C GLU A 395 11.93 10.80 9.50
N ARG A 396 13.16 10.85 9.96
CA ARG A 396 13.85 9.69 10.51
C ARG A 396 14.73 10.09 11.69
N SER A 397 14.53 9.41 12.83
CA SER A 397 15.34 9.64 14.06
C SER A 397 15.43 11.11 14.48
N GLY A 398 14.32 11.85 14.38
CA GLY A 398 14.26 13.27 14.75
C GLY A 398 14.89 14.23 13.75
N ALA A 399 15.23 13.78 12.56
CA ALA A 399 15.81 14.60 11.49
C ALA A 399 15.00 14.54 10.21
N VAL A 400 15.16 15.60 9.39
CA VAL A 400 14.63 15.68 8.02
C VAL A 400 15.69 15.13 7.06
N ILE A 401 15.36 14.08 6.34
CA ILE A 401 16.27 13.40 5.43
C ILE A 401 15.79 13.59 3.98
N PRO A 402 16.56 14.31 3.14
CA PRO A 402 16.27 14.43 1.71
C PRO A 402 16.67 13.17 0.95
N ILE A 403 15.88 12.83 -0.07
CA ILE A 403 16.11 11.70 -0.98
C ILE A 403 15.97 12.22 -2.40
N GLU A 404 17.06 12.24 -3.14
CA GLU A 404 17.11 12.57 -4.57
C GLU A 404 17.10 11.28 -5.39
N VAL A 405 16.21 11.19 -6.38
CA VAL A 405 16.10 10.02 -7.28
C VAL A 405 16.62 10.39 -8.67
N LYS A 406 17.64 9.71 -9.13
CA LYS A 406 18.24 9.96 -10.47
C LYS A 406 18.41 8.67 -11.26
N ALA A 407 18.11 8.76 -12.53
CA ALA A 407 18.47 7.74 -13.49
C ALA A 407 19.92 7.95 -13.96
N GLY A 408 20.81 7.05 -13.60
CA GLY A 408 22.23 7.12 -13.96
C GLY A 408 23.06 8.06 -13.09
N ASN A 409 24.33 8.21 -13.45
CA ASN A 409 25.30 9.02 -12.69
C ASN A 409 25.16 10.53 -13.00
N ARG A 410 23.95 11.08 -12.82
CA ARG A 410 23.73 12.52 -12.99
C ARG A 410 24.14 13.30 -11.75
N SER A 411 24.55 14.56 -11.96
CA SER A 411 24.80 15.49 -10.87
C SER A 411 23.50 15.79 -10.10
N THR A 412 23.63 16.15 -8.83
CA THR A 412 22.51 16.45 -7.91
C THR A 412 22.68 17.87 -7.35
N PRO A 413 22.56 18.93 -8.18
CA PRO A 413 22.79 20.29 -7.72
C PRO A 413 21.80 20.71 -6.62
N SER A 414 20.51 20.33 -6.74
CA SER A 414 19.49 20.62 -5.75
C SER A 414 19.83 20.02 -4.38
N LEU A 415 20.24 18.73 -4.37
CA LEU A 415 20.65 18.05 -3.14
C LEU A 415 21.90 18.67 -2.52
N ASN A 416 22.90 18.98 -3.34
CA ASN A 416 24.14 19.61 -2.87
C ASN A 416 23.86 20.99 -2.26
N GLN A 417 23.01 21.81 -2.90
CA GLN A 417 22.60 23.10 -2.37
C GLN A 417 21.83 22.95 -1.05
N TYR A 418 20.93 21.95 -0.97
CA TYR A 418 20.20 21.65 0.25
C TYR A 418 21.16 21.28 1.40
N ILE A 419 22.11 20.36 1.15
CA ILE A 419 23.11 19.93 2.14
C ILE A 419 23.89 21.13 2.65
N ALA A 420 24.37 21.99 1.77
CA ALA A 420 25.14 23.17 2.14
C ALA A 420 24.35 24.17 3.02
N ARG A 421 23.04 24.33 2.72
CA ARG A 421 22.16 25.29 3.43
C ARG A 421 21.62 24.74 4.75
N TYR A 422 21.12 23.49 4.75
CA TYR A 422 20.33 22.93 5.86
C TYR A 422 21.12 21.95 6.74
N ARG A 423 22.28 21.47 6.25
CA ARG A 423 23.22 20.58 6.98
C ARG A 423 22.50 19.38 7.63
N PRO A 424 21.77 18.55 6.84
CA PRO A 424 21.14 17.34 7.38
C PRO A 424 22.22 16.37 7.89
N PRO A 425 21.91 15.44 8.81
CA PRO A 425 22.88 14.46 9.28
C PRO A 425 23.39 13.56 8.14
N PHE A 426 22.56 13.32 7.14
CA PHE A 426 22.88 12.68 5.87
C PHE A 426 21.78 12.95 4.84
N ALA A 427 22.08 12.63 3.58
CA ALA A 427 21.18 12.77 2.45
C ALA A 427 21.34 11.56 1.51
N TYR A 428 20.25 11.06 0.94
CA TYR A 428 20.31 9.96 -0.01
C TYR A 428 20.27 10.43 -1.46
N LYS A 429 21.14 9.85 -2.30
CA LYS A 429 21.04 9.85 -3.75
C LYS A 429 20.72 8.43 -4.18
N LEU A 430 19.53 8.17 -4.69
CA LEU A 430 19.13 6.89 -5.26
C LEU A 430 19.38 6.88 -6.77
N THR A 431 20.06 5.87 -7.26
CA THR A 431 20.52 5.78 -8.65
C THR A 431 20.71 4.31 -9.07
N ASN A 432 20.97 4.04 -10.35
CA ASN A 432 21.36 2.71 -10.82
C ASN A 432 22.88 2.47 -10.82
N THR A 433 23.64 3.27 -10.06
CA THR A 433 25.10 3.10 -9.95
C THR A 433 25.48 2.44 -8.63
N GLN A 434 26.73 2.07 -8.49
CA GLN A 434 27.31 1.53 -7.27
C GLN A 434 27.07 2.43 -6.06
N ASN A 435 26.96 1.82 -4.88
CA ASN A 435 26.88 2.54 -3.62
C ASN A 435 28.18 3.28 -3.29
N GLY A 436 28.05 4.36 -2.54
CA GLY A 436 29.18 5.14 -2.07
C GLY A 436 28.76 6.26 -1.12
N ARG A 437 29.72 6.88 -0.48
CA ARG A 437 29.50 8.01 0.43
C ARG A 437 30.52 9.10 0.22
N VAL A 438 30.06 10.32 0.14
CA VAL A 438 30.89 11.53 0.15
C VAL A 438 30.28 12.50 1.16
N ASP A 439 30.96 12.73 2.26
CA ASP A 439 30.50 13.54 3.39
C ASP A 439 29.11 13.06 3.90
N GLU A 440 28.12 13.93 3.91
CA GLU A 440 26.75 13.63 4.29
C GLU A 440 25.96 12.91 3.19
N LYS A 441 26.43 12.91 1.94
CA LYS A 441 25.72 12.32 0.81
C LYS A 441 26.04 10.83 0.67
N ILE A 442 24.99 10.01 0.82
CA ILE A 442 25.03 8.56 0.66
C ILE A 442 24.39 8.23 -0.69
N THR A 443 25.18 7.67 -1.60
CA THR A 443 24.66 7.14 -2.88
C THR A 443 24.31 5.68 -2.70
N LEU A 444 23.12 5.29 -3.14
CA LEU A 444 22.63 3.92 -3.07
C LEU A 444 21.99 3.50 -4.40
N PRO A 445 22.14 2.24 -4.83
CA PRO A 445 21.30 1.68 -5.86
C PRO A 445 19.81 1.78 -5.51
N HIS A 446 18.94 1.93 -6.51
CA HIS A 446 17.49 2.08 -6.30
C HIS A 446 16.88 0.97 -5.45
N TYR A 447 17.28 -0.29 -5.67
CA TYR A 447 16.79 -1.45 -4.93
C TYR A 447 17.11 -1.39 -3.42
N MET A 448 18.13 -0.62 -3.01
CA MET A 448 18.47 -0.46 -1.59
C MET A 448 17.49 0.44 -0.82
N VAL A 449 16.53 1.08 -1.49
CA VAL A 449 15.44 1.81 -0.81
C VAL A 449 14.69 0.93 0.19
N MET A 450 14.69 -0.38 -0.03
CA MET A 450 14.10 -1.36 0.90
C MET A 450 14.73 -1.36 2.30
N PHE A 451 15.90 -0.73 2.50
CA PHE A 451 16.59 -0.64 3.79
C PHE A 451 16.51 0.77 4.42
N ILE A 452 16.05 1.79 3.66
CA ILE A 452 15.85 3.14 4.16
C ILE A 452 14.66 3.16 5.14
#